data_7b1fd79ba843a1b2bc98ac07067397d4
#
_entry.id   7b1fd79ba843a1b2bc98ac07067397d4
#
_cell.length_a   1.000
_cell.length_b   1.000
_cell.length_c   1.000
_cell.angle_alpha   90.00
_cell.angle_beta   90.00
_cell.angle_gamma   90.00
#
_symmetry.space_group_name_H-M   'P 1'
#
loop_
_entity.id
_entity.type
_entity.pdbx_description
1 polymer ?
#
loop_
_entity_poly.entity_id
_entity_poly.type
_entity_poly.pdbx_seq_one_letter_code
_entity_poly.pdbx_strand_id
1 'polypeptide(L)'
;MSDDLADIAAPGHTALVTQELQGAVVGPNAGLGALAKAAQRQALPNIERLLPVARDAAVQIVHCLVQRRPDGLGANHNAPIFAMGTKQVDISPGSEGATLLPEFGPAPSDVLLHRWHGVGPMGGTDLNAILRNLGVTTIVAVGVSVNIAITNLVMDAVNAGYRVVVPRDAVAGIPADYADAIVDNTISLLATVTTTSDLIAAWT
;
A
#
# COMPACT_ATOMS: atom_id res chain seq x y z
N MET A 1 19.17 -19.96 6.70
CA MET A 1 19.71 -19.33 5.49
C MET A 1 18.90 -18.03 5.34
N SER A 2 19.55 -16.88 5.44
CA SER A 2 18.88 -15.62 5.05
C SER A 2 18.88 -15.63 3.51
N ASP A 3 17.70 -15.84 2.91
CA ASP A 3 17.57 -15.64 1.48
C ASP A 3 18.00 -14.20 1.16
N ASP A 4 18.73 -14.00 0.08
CA ASP A 4 19.13 -12.67 -0.38
C ASP A 4 17.89 -11.86 -0.76
N LEU A 5 17.89 -10.56 -0.50
CA LEU A 5 16.80 -9.68 -0.88
C LEU A 5 16.53 -9.74 -2.39
N ALA A 6 17.58 -9.84 -3.21
CA ALA A 6 17.46 -9.97 -4.66
C ALA A 6 16.71 -11.24 -5.07
N ASP A 7 16.89 -12.35 -4.37
CA ASP A 7 16.17 -13.60 -4.61
C ASP A 7 14.72 -13.50 -4.13
N ILE A 8 14.50 -12.94 -2.92
CA ILE A 8 13.15 -12.79 -2.33
C ILE A 8 12.28 -11.89 -3.20
N ALA A 9 12.84 -10.76 -3.66
CA ALA A 9 12.14 -9.73 -4.42
C ALA A 9 12.43 -9.79 -5.93
N ALA A 10 12.84 -10.95 -6.46
CA ALA A 10 13.14 -11.07 -7.90
C ALA A 10 11.92 -10.67 -8.75
N PRO A 11 12.11 -9.82 -9.79
CA PRO A 11 11.00 -9.21 -10.55
C PRO A 11 9.99 -10.22 -11.11
N GLY A 12 10.45 -11.39 -11.59
CA GLY A 12 9.62 -12.39 -12.25
C GLY A 12 8.52 -13.01 -11.40
N HIS A 13 8.54 -12.82 -10.07
CA HIS A 13 7.53 -13.35 -9.15
C HIS A 13 7.12 -12.35 -8.06
N THR A 14 7.45 -11.08 -8.24
CA THR A 14 7.18 -10.01 -7.27
C THR A 14 6.13 -9.03 -7.80
N ALA A 15 5.24 -8.58 -6.92
CA ALA A 15 4.38 -7.44 -7.17
C ALA A 15 4.64 -6.32 -6.14
N LEU A 16 4.71 -5.08 -6.60
CA LEU A 16 4.70 -3.88 -5.78
C LEU A 16 3.25 -3.44 -5.55
N VAL A 17 2.76 -3.59 -4.34
CA VAL A 17 1.38 -3.23 -3.95
C VAL A 17 1.40 -1.93 -3.18
N THR A 18 0.83 -0.88 -3.76
CA THR A 18 0.69 0.41 -3.09
C THR A 18 -0.65 0.52 -2.39
N GLN A 19 -0.65 1.09 -1.18
CA GLN A 19 -1.84 1.24 -0.36
C GLN A 19 -2.20 2.71 -0.19
N GLU A 20 -3.36 3.09 -0.73
CA GLU A 20 -4.04 4.37 -0.50
C GLU A 20 -3.25 5.64 -0.88
N LEU A 21 -2.51 5.60 -1.99
CA LEU A 21 -1.80 6.76 -2.53
C LEU A 21 -2.75 7.71 -3.29
N GLN A 22 -3.91 8.01 -2.72
CA GLN A 22 -5.00 8.77 -3.34
C GLN A 22 -5.24 10.12 -2.67
N GLY A 23 -5.91 11.02 -3.36
CA GLY A 23 -6.12 12.40 -2.95
C GLY A 23 -6.72 12.57 -1.55
N ALA A 24 -7.72 11.76 -1.18
CA ALA A 24 -8.39 11.83 0.12
C ALA A 24 -7.53 11.35 1.29
N VAL A 25 -6.46 10.59 1.05
CA VAL A 25 -5.63 9.96 2.09
C VAL A 25 -4.29 10.65 2.26
N VAL A 26 -3.58 10.91 1.16
CA VAL A 26 -2.22 11.49 1.20
C VAL A 26 -2.10 12.80 0.43
N GLY A 27 -3.16 13.24 -0.25
CA GLY A 27 -3.19 14.50 -0.99
C GLY A 27 -3.23 15.74 -0.09
N PRO A 28 -3.20 16.94 -0.69
CA PRO A 28 -3.18 18.21 0.04
C PRO A 28 -4.44 18.45 0.88
N ASN A 29 -5.58 17.90 0.45
CA ASN A 29 -6.88 18.02 1.11
C ASN A 29 -7.28 16.74 1.87
N ALA A 30 -6.31 15.91 2.26
CA ALA A 30 -6.56 14.63 2.93
C ALA A 30 -7.37 14.77 4.21
N GLY A 31 -8.32 13.83 4.43
CA GLY A 31 -9.17 13.81 5.62
C GLY A 31 -8.41 13.57 6.92
N LEU A 32 -7.27 12.88 6.87
CA LEU A 32 -6.33 12.66 7.98
C LEU A 32 -5.02 13.43 7.74
N GLY A 33 -5.06 14.75 7.86
CA GLY A 33 -3.94 15.63 7.54
C GLY A 33 -2.62 15.30 8.26
N ALA A 34 -2.66 14.75 9.48
CA ALA A 34 -1.45 14.31 10.19
C ALA A 34 -0.79 13.10 9.49
N LEU A 35 -1.59 12.13 9.01
CA LEU A 35 -1.11 10.98 8.25
C LEU A 35 -0.54 11.42 6.90
N ALA A 36 -1.25 12.29 6.17
CA ALA A 36 -0.78 12.82 4.91
C ALA A 36 0.57 13.53 5.06
N LYS A 37 0.73 14.38 6.09
CA LYS A 37 2.02 15.06 6.38
C LYS A 37 3.13 14.06 6.75
N ALA A 38 2.82 12.99 7.46
CA ALA A 38 3.80 11.95 7.77
C ALA A 38 4.24 11.22 6.49
N ALA A 39 3.31 10.85 5.64
CA ALA A 39 3.58 10.21 4.35
C ALA A 39 4.42 11.11 3.42
N GLN A 40 4.04 12.38 3.27
CA GLN A 40 4.74 13.36 2.42
C GLN A 40 6.19 13.60 2.82
N ARG A 41 6.52 13.47 4.10
CA ARG A 41 7.89 13.68 4.60
C ARG A 41 8.84 12.55 4.22
N GLN A 42 8.39 11.31 4.13
CA GLN A 42 9.26 10.16 3.96
C GLN A 42 8.73 9.15 2.92
N ALA A 43 7.51 8.61 3.11
CA ALA A 43 7.04 7.51 2.31
C ALA A 43 6.82 7.88 0.84
N LEU A 44 6.15 9.00 0.55
CA LEU A 44 5.79 9.36 -0.82
C LEU A 44 7.02 9.62 -1.69
N PRO A 45 8.05 10.40 -1.27
CA PRO A 45 9.27 10.58 -2.07
C PRO A 45 10.00 9.27 -2.37
N ASN A 46 10.01 8.33 -1.44
CA ASN A 46 10.64 7.03 -1.64
C ASN A 46 9.84 6.15 -2.59
N ILE A 47 8.51 6.15 -2.49
CA ILE A 47 7.64 5.44 -3.44
C ILE A 47 7.79 6.01 -4.85
N GLU A 48 7.84 7.34 -4.99
CA GLU A 48 8.06 8.02 -6.28
C GLU A 48 9.37 7.59 -6.95
N ARG A 49 10.44 7.39 -6.16
CA ARG A 49 11.73 6.85 -6.67
C ARG A 49 11.64 5.36 -7.02
N LEU A 50 10.87 4.58 -6.28
CA LEU A 50 10.79 3.13 -6.42
C LEU A 50 9.98 2.70 -7.64
N LEU A 51 8.87 3.37 -7.93
CA LEU A 51 7.93 2.99 -8.99
C LEU A 51 8.55 2.93 -10.40
N PRO A 52 9.35 3.90 -10.86
CA PRO A 52 10.01 3.81 -12.16
C PRO A 52 10.95 2.59 -12.26
N VAL A 53 11.75 2.36 -11.22
CA VAL A 53 12.67 1.20 -11.19
C VAL A 53 11.92 -0.13 -11.21
N ALA A 54 10.83 -0.22 -10.47
CA ALA A 54 9.96 -1.40 -10.47
C ALA A 54 9.37 -1.66 -11.87
N ARG A 55 8.93 -0.60 -12.58
CA ARG A 55 8.40 -0.72 -13.94
C ARG A 55 9.50 -1.14 -14.94
N ASP A 56 10.68 -0.54 -14.86
CA ASP A 56 11.82 -0.87 -15.73
C ASP A 56 12.29 -2.30 -15.51
N ALA A 57 12.22 -2.82 -14.30
CA ALA A 57 12.51 -4.21 -13.95
C ALA A 57 11.35 -5.18 -14.27
N ALA A 58 10.24 -4.70 -14.82
CA ALA A 58 9.01 -5.47 -15.10
C ALA A 58 8.37 -6.11 -13.84
N VAL A 59 8.55 -5.50 -12.67
CA VAL A 59 7.79 -5.82 -11.46
C VAL A 59 6.34 -5.37 -11.65
N GLN A 60 5.38 -6.25 -11.39
CA GLN A 60 3.97 -5.89 -11.50
C GLN A 60 3.57 -4.87 -10.43
N ILE A 61 2.95 -3.78 -10.84
CA ILE A 61 2.45 -2.76 -9.91
C ILE A 61 0.94 -2.88 -9.77
N VAL A 62 0.47 -2.86 -8.52
CA VAL A 62 -0.95 -2.85 -8.17
C VAL A 62 -1.23 -1.70 -7.20
N HIS A 63 -2.00 -0.72 -7.63
CA HIS A 63 -2.45 0.38 -6.79
C HIS A 63 -3.78 0.02 -6.12
N CYS A 64 -3.78 -0.11 -4.79
CA CYS A 64 -4.96 -0.40 -4.00
C CYS A 64 -5.53 0.90 -3.41
N LEU A 65 -6.70 1.29 -3.89
CA LEU A 65 -7.40 2.52 -3.54
C LEU A 65 -8.70 2.21 -2.80
N VAL A 66 -9.23 3.17 -2.07
CA VAL A 66 -10.54 3.07 -1.44
C VAL A 66 -11.52 4.04 -2.08
N GLN A 67 -12.75 3.58 -2.28
CA GLN A 67 -13.85 4.40 -2.74
C GLN A 67 -15.13 4.07 -1.97
N ARG A 68 -16.09 4.99 -2.01
CA ARG A 68 -17.38 4.83 -1.36
C ARG A 68 -18.48 5.38 -2.26
N ARG A 69 -19.62 4.74 -2.25
CA ARG A 69 -20.81 5.28 -2.89
C ARG A 69 -21.25 6.59 -2.21
N PRO A 70 -21.75 7.60 -2.95
CA PRO A 70 -22.23 8.85 -2.36
C PRO A 70 -23.34 8.64 -1.32
N ASP A 71 -24.18 7.63 -1.50
CA ASP A 71 -25.25 7.25 -0.58
C ASP A 71 -24.79 6.41 0.63
N GLY A 72 -23.48 6.04 0.66
CA GLY A 72 -22.88 5.23 1.74
C GLY A 72 -23.33 3.77 1.76
N LEU A 73 -24.16 3.33 0.81
CA LEU A 73 -24.69 1.95 0.80
C LEU A 73 -23.54 0.94 0.61
N GLY A 74 -23.45 -0.04 1.51
CA GLY A 74 -22.41 -1.08 1.51
C GLY A 74 -21.11 -0.68 2.23
N ALA A 75 -21.03 0.55 2.76
CA ALA A 75 -19.87 0.96 3.58
C ALA A 75 -19.90 0.28 4.96
N ASN A 76 -18.72 0.06 5.53
CA ASN A 76 -18.60 -0.45 6.89
C ASN A 76 -19.04 0.59 7.95
N HIS A 77 -19.69 0.09 9.01
CA HIS A 77 -20.08 0.88 10.19
C HIS A 77 -19.72 0.18 11.51
N ASN A 78 -19.03 -0.94 11.45
CA ASN A 78 -18.80 -1.87 12.56
C ASN A 78 -17.52 -1.60 13.35
N ALA A 79 -16.79 -0.52 13.06
CA ALA A 79 -15.61 -0.13 13.81
C ALA A 79 -15.45 1.40 13.86
N PRO A 80 -14.81 1.95 14.93
CA PRO A 80 -14.64 3.39 15.11
C PRO A 80 -13.94 4.08 13.94
N ILE A 81 -12.99 3.42 13.28
CA ILE A 81 -12.25 3.98 12.13
C ILE A 81 -13.18 4.41 10.99
N PHE A 82 -14.29 3.73 10.79
CA PHE A 82 -15.24 4.06 9.73
C PHE A 82 -16.10 5.30 10.06
N ALA A 83 -16.14 5.69 11.32
CA ALA A 83 -16.79 6.92 11.79
C ALA A 83 -15.82 8.12 11.82
N MET A 84 -14.49 7.89 11.86
CA MET A 84 -13.49 8.95 12.00
C MET A 84 -13.35 9.83 10.75
N GLY A 85 -13.74 9.34 9.58
CA GLY A 85 -13.67 10.05 8.31
C GLY A 85 -14.81 11.01 8.02
N THR A 86 -15.55 11.48 9.02
CA THR A 86 -16.77 12.30 8.83
C THR A 86 -16.51 13.76 8.41
N LYS A 87 -15.27 14.26 8.41
CA LYS A 87 -14.91 15.44 7.61
C LYS A 87 -14.55 14.95 6.19
N GLN A 88 -15.56 14.79 5.40
CA GLN A 88 -15.60 13.95 4.26
C GLN A 88 -14.94 14.60 3.06
N VAL A 89 -13.73 14.16 2.79
CA VAL A 89 -13.24 14.26 1.42
C VAL A 89 -14.07 13.29 0.58
N ASP A 90 -14.60 13.74 -0.54
CA ASP A 90 -15.34 12.90 -1.46
C ASP A 90 -14.42 11.80 -2.03
N ILE A 91 -14.80 10.54 -1.80
CA ILE A 91 -14.14 9.36 -2.34
C ILE A 91 -15.09 8.56 -3.24
N SER A 92 -16.10 9.22 -3.81
CA SER A 92 -16.96 8.59 -4.81
C SER A 92 -16.18 8.24 -6.07
N PRO A 93 -16.62 7.25 -6.85
CA PRO A 93 -15.97 6.89 -8.09
C PRO A 93 -15.75 8.09 -9.02
N GLY A 94 -14.51 8.29 -9.44
CA GLY A 94 -14.14 9.40 -10.32
C GLY A 94 -13.87 10.73 -9.62
N SER A 95 -14.08 10.84 -8.30
CA SER A 95 -13.69 12.04 -7.55
C SER A 95 -12.18 12.16 -7.42
N GLU A 96 -11.68 13.38 -7.21
CA GLU A 96 -10.26 13.65 -6.92
C GLU A 96 -9.78 12.86 -5.70
N GLY A 97 -10.60 12.74 -4.68
CA GLY A 97 -10.25 12.01 -3.46
C GLY A 97 -10.12 10.50 -3.65
N ALA A 98 -10.84 9.89 -4.62
CA ALA A 98 -10.73 8.47 -4.95
C ALA A 98 -9.65 8.17 -5.99
N THR A 99 -9.04 9.21 -6.58
CA THR A 99 -8.07 9.08 -7.67
C THR A 99 -6.64 8.98 -7.12
N LEU A 100 -5.84 8.07 -7.70
CA LEU A 100 -4.40 7.97 -7.46
C LEU A 100 -3.74 9.32 -7.73
N LEU A 101 -2.80 9.75 -6.88
CA LEU A 101 -2.07 10.99 -7.11
C LEU A 101 -1.22 10.88 -8.39
N PRO A 102 -1.16 11.94 -9.23
CA PRO A 102 -0.55 11.88 -10.56
C PRO A 102 0.92 11.46 -10.57
N GLU A 103 1.67 11.79 -9.53
CA GLU A 103 3.09 11.45 -9.39
C GLU A 103 3.34 9.94 -9.30
N PHE A 104 2.32 9.14 -8.96
CA PHE A 104 2.45 7.68 -8.86
C PHE A 104 1.94 6.93 -10.10
N GLY A 105 1.25 7.60 -10.99
CA GLY A 105 0.70 7.00 -12.20
C GLY A 105 -0.82 7.15 -12.30
N PRO A 106 -1.57 6.15 -12.83
CA PRO A 106 -1.09 4.82 -13.25
C PRO A 106 -0.38 4.83 -14.61
N ALA A 107 0.62 3.95 -14.78
CA ALA A 107 1.12 3.61 -16.10
C ALA A 107 0.20 2.55 -16.76
N PRO A 108 0.29 2.36 -18.10
CA PRO A 108 -0.57 1.38 -18.80
C PRO A 108 -0.42 -0.07 -18.31
N SER A 109 0.73 -0.42 -17.72
CA SER A 109 1.01 -1.75 -17.15
C SER A 109 0.50 -1.92 -15.72
N ASP A 110 0.10 -0.84 -15.05
CA ASP A 110 -0.31 -0.90 -13.66
C ASP A 110 -1.76 -1.34 -13.52
N VAL A 111 -2.05 -2.10 -12.47
CA VAL A 111 -3.41 -2.49 -12.10
C VAL A 111 -3.95 -1.55 -11.05
N LEU A 112 -5.16 -1.00 -11.26
CA LEU A 112 -5.89 -0.25 -10.23
C LEU A 112 -6.98 -1.11 -9.63
N LEU A 113 -6.96 -1.24 -8.31
CA LEU A 113 -8.00 -1.93 -7.55
C LEU A 113 -8.67 -0.98 -6.56
N HIS A 114 -9.98 -0.90 -6.63
CA HIS A 114 -10.78 -0.10 -5.72
C HIS A 114 -11.56 -1.01 -4.77
N ARG A 115 -11.35 -0.84 -3.47
CA ARG A 115 -12.22 -1.49 -2.49
C ARG A 115 -13.36 -0.57 -2.07
N TRP A 116 -14.50 -1.17 -1.80
CA TRP A 116 -15.72 -0.50 -1.34
C TRP A 116 -15.90 -0.55 0.17
N HIS A 117 -15.12 -1.38 0.86
CA HIS A 117 -15.27 -1.67 2.28
C HIS A 117 -13.96 -2.18 2.90
N GLY A 118 -13.94 -2.31 4.22
CA GLY A 118 -12.82 -2.89 4.95
C GLY A 118 -11.61 -1.96 5.08
N VAL A 119 -10.53 -2.48 5.64
CA VAL A 119 -9.31 -1.74 5.94
C VAL A 119 -8.11 -2.18 5.09
N GLY A 120 -8.25 -3.25 4.32
CA GLY A 120 -7.19 -3.75 3.46
C GLY A 120 -7.72 -4.38 2.17
N PRO A 121 -6.85 -4.57 1.18
CA PRO A 121 -7.27 -4.98 -0.16
C PRO A 121 -7.47 -6.49 -0.33
N MET A 122 -6.79 -7.34 0.46
CA MET A 122 -6.83 -8.80 0.26
C MET A 122 -8.22 -9.39 0.49
N GLY A 123 -8.94 -8.91 1.48
CA GLY A 123 -10.26 -9.44 1.86
C GLY A 123 -11.45 -8.82 1.11
N GLY A 124 -11.25 -7.79 0.30
CA GLY A 124 -12.35 -7.02 -0.27
C GLY A 124 -12.23 -6.67 -1.75
N THR A 125 -11.21 -7.24 -2.43
CA THR A 125 -10.98 -7.03 -3.85
C THR A 125 -10.47 -8.30 -4.52
N ASP A 126 -10.26 -8.25 -5.83
CA ASP A 126 -9.66 -9.34 -6.60
C ASP A 126 -8.14 -9.43 -6.46
N LEU A 127 -7.50 -8.69 -5.53
CA LEU A 127 -6.04 -8.63 -5.41
C LEU A 127 -5.41 -10.01 -5.35
N ASN A 128 -5.87 -10.89 -4.46
CA ASN A 128 -5.30 -12.22 -4.31
C ASN A 128 -5.44 -13.06 -5.60
N ALA A 129 -6.59 -13.01 -6.26
CA ALA A 129 -6.82 -13.72 -7.50
C ALA A 129 -5.92 -13.23 -8.64
N ILE A 130 -5.77 -11.90 -8.77
CA ILE A 130 -4.89 -11.28 -9.77
C ILE A 130 -3.44 -11.68 -9.53
N LEU A 131 -2.93 -11.55 -8.30
CA LEU A 131 -1.56 -11.92 -7.95
C LEU A 131 -1.27 -13.40 -8.23
N ARG A 132 -2.22 -14.30 -7.90
CA ARG A 132 -2.09 -15.74 -8.21
C ARG A 132 -2.02 -16.00 -9.71
N ASN A 133 -2.88 -15.37 -10.49
CA ASN A 133 -2.90 -15.53 -11.95
C ASN A 133 -1.62 -15.02 -12.62
N LEU A 134 -0.95 -14.03 -12.00
CA LEU A 134 0.33 -13.50 -12.45
C LEU A 134 1.54 -14.31 -11.95
N GLY A 135 1.32 -15.37 -11.18
CA GLY A 135 2.40 -16.19 -10.63
C GLY A 135 3.20 -15.48 -9.51
N VAL A 136 2.65 -14.43 -8.91
CA VAL A 136 3.30 -13.69 -7.83
C VAL A 136 3.40 -14.55 -6.58
N THR A 137 4.58 -14.57 -5.98
CA THR A 137 4.87 -15.24 -4.70
C THR A 137 5.39 -14.27 -3.64
N THR A 138 5.83 -13.08 -4.06
CA THR A 138 6.34 -12.02 -3.16
C THR A 138 5.57 -10.72 -3.37
N ILE A 139 5.15 -10.10 -2.27
CA ILE A 139 4.50 -8.78 -2.25
C ILE A 139 5.45 -7.78 -1.60
N VAL A 140 5.79 -6.70 -2.32
CA VAL A 140 6.41 -5.51 -1.73
C VAL A 140 5.29 -4.55 -1.35
N ALA A 141 5.09 -4.29 -0.05
CA ALA A 141 4.00 -3.47 0.46
C ALA A 141 4.49 -2.06 0.81
N VAL A 142 3.89 -1.02 0.19
CA VAL A 142 4.23 0.38 0.41
C VAL A 142 2.98 1.26 0.57
N GLY A 143 3.11 2.43 1.17
CA GLY A 143 2.01 3.39 1.33
C GLY A 143 1.56 3.58 2.77
N VAL A 144 0.28 3.76 3.00
CA VAL A 144 -0.31 4.13 4.29
C VAL A 144 -1.58 3.34 4.62
N SER A 145 -1.93 3.21 5.90
CA SER A 145 -1.13 3.50 7.09
C SER A 145 -0.52 2.23 7.65
N VAL A 146 0.70 2.34 8.18
CA VAL A 146 1.35 1.23 8.90
C VAL A 146 0.47 0.71 10.03
N ASN A 147 -0.18 1.62 10.75
CA ASN A 147 -1.02 1.28 11.90
C ASN A 147 -2.12 0.25 11.60
N ILE A 148 -2.69 0.28 10.39
CA ILE A 148 -3.86 -0.54 10.05
C ILE A 148 -3.71 -1.18 8.67
N ALA A 149 -3.70 -0.39 7.59
CA ALA A 149 -3.87 -0.91 6.24
C ALA A 149 -2.66 -1.72 5.76
N ILE A 150 -1.43 -1.24 6.02
CA ILE A 150 -0.20 -1.98 5.70
C ILE A 150 -0.08 -3.24 6.58
N THR A 151 -0.31 -3.12 7.89
CA THR A 151 -0.28 -4.27 8.80
C THR A 151 -1.33 -5.33 8.41
N ASN A 152 -2.55 -4.90 8.06
CA ASN A 152 -3.58 -5.82 7.56
C ASN A 152 -3.14 -6.49 6.25
N LEU A 153 -2.62 -5.73 5.27
CA LEU A 153 -2.12 -6.29 4.02
C LEU A 153 -1.02 -7.34 4.27
N VAL A 154 -0.06 -7.03 5.15
CA VAL A 154 1.04 -7.95 5.51
C VAL A 154 0.49 -9.24 6.12
N MET A 155 -0.39 -9.14 7.11
CA MET A 155 -0.98 -10.32 7.78
C MET A 155 -1.79 -11.17 6.81
N ASP A 156 -2.64 -10.57 5.99
CA ASP A 156 -3.47 -11.28 5.02
C ASP A 156 -2.62 -11.93 3.93
N ALA A 157 -1.56 -11.24 3.46
CA ALA A 157 -0.64 -11.78 2.48
C ALA A 157 0.12 -13.01 3.02
N VAL A 158 0.63 -12.94 4.25
CA VAL A 158 1.29 -14.09 4.91
C VAL A 158 0.31 -15.25 5.08
N ASN A 159 -0.92 -14.98 5.54
CA ASN A 159 -1.97 -16.01 5.66
C ASN A 159 -2.32 -16.66 4.31
N ALA A 160 -2.23 -15.90 3.21
CA ALA A 160 -2.43 -16.40 1.85
C ALA A 160 -1.19 -17.08 1.25
N GLY A 161 -0.06 -17.16 1.99
CA GLY A 161 1.16 -17.87 1.60
C GLY A 161 2.13 -17.06 0.75
N TYR A 162 2.00 -15.73 0.72
CA TYR A 162 3.00 -14.85 0.09
C TYR A 162 4.17 -14.58 1.03
N ARG A 163 5.37 -14.42 0.47
CA ARG A 163 6.44 -13.67 1.13
C ARG A 163 6.11 -12.18 1.06
N VAL A 164 6.48 -11.45 2.10
CA VAL A 164 6.24 -10.00 2.13
C VAL A 164 7.54 -9.26 2.39
N VAL A 165 7.75 -8.18 1.66
CA VAL A 165 8.86 -7.24 1.83
C VAL A 165 8.28 -5.86 2.13
N VAL A 166 8.81 -5.18 3.13
CA VAL A 166 8.37 -3.83 3.52
C VAL A 166 9.57 -2.90 3.59
N PRO A 167 9.74 -1.99 2.62
CA PRO A 167 10.73 -0.92 2.75
C PRO A 167 10.22 0.09 3.79
N ARG A 168 10.89 0.15 4.94
CA ARG A 168 10.45 0.94 6.10
C ARG A 168 10.35 2.44 5.84
N ASP A 169 11.09 2.93 4.86
CA ASP A 169 11.11 4.32 4.42
C ASP A 169 10.05 4.63 3.34
N ALA A 170 9.33 3.61 2.85
CA ALA A 170 8.23 3.73 1.90
C ALA A 170 6.85 3.44 2.52
N VAL A 171 6.77 3.40 3.85
CA VAL A 171 5.52 3.30 4.59
C VAL A 171 5.44 4.41 5.64
N ALA A 172 4.22 4.82 6.00
CA ALA A 172 4.01 5.82 7.04
C ALA A 172 2.79 5.51 7.91
N GLY A 173 2.82 6.02 9.14
CA GLY A 173 1.73 5.92 10.11
C GLY A 173 1.78 7.04 11.15
N ILE A 174 0.81 7.10 12.06
CA ILE A 174 0.70 8.13 13.11
C ILE A 174 0.23 7.51 14.44
N PRO A 175 0.81 7.95 15.59
CA PRO A 175 2.03 8.78 15.66
C PRO A 175 3.26 8.03 15.12
N ALA A 176 4.33 8.76 14.79
CA ALA A 176 5.50 8.18 14.09
C ALA A 176 6.22 7.12 14.93
N ASP A 177 6.40 7.37 16.21
CA ASP A 177 7.03 6.44 17.16
C ASP A 177 6.26 5.11 17.27
N TYR A 178 4.94 5.16 17.24
CA TYR A 178 4.11 3.96 17.22
C TYR A 178 4.19 3.24 15.87
N ALA A 179 4.23 3.97 14.76
CA ALA A 179 4.44 3.39 13.43
C ALA A 179 5.79 2.66 13.35
N ASP A 180 6.87 3.26 13.86
CA ASP A 180 8.18 2.61 13.95
C ASP A 180 8.12 1.36 14.85
N ALA A 181 7.44 1.44 15.99
CA ALA A 181 7.26 0.29 16.88
C ALA A 181 6.51 -0.87 16.21
N ILE A 182 5.50 -0.59 15.37
CA ILE A 182 4.80 -1.62 14.59
C ILE A 182 5.75 -2.26 13.57
N VAL A 183 6.55 -1.47 12.86
CA VAL A 183 7.53 -2.02 11.91
C VAL A 183 8.53 -2.91 12.65
N ASP A 184 9.08 -2.45 13.77
CA ASP A 184 10.14 -3.12 14.50
C ASP A 184 9.67 -4.37 15.26
N ASN A 185 8.43 -4.38 15.77
CA ASN A 185 7.95 -5.42 16.68
C ASN A 185 6.82 -6.30 16.13
N THR A 186 6.20 -5.90 15.02
CA THR A 186 5.10 -6.65 14.40
C THR A 186 5.44 -7.05 12.98
N ILE A 187 5.71 -6.08 12.11
CA ILE A 187 5.97 -6.35 10.68
C ILE A 187 7.25 -7.16 10.50
N SER A 188 8.30 -6.89 11.28
CA SER A 188 9.58 -7.63 11.24
C SER A 188 9.45 -9.11 11.55
N LEU A 189 8.36 -9.54 12.20
CA LEU A 189 8.06 -10.96 12.44
C LEU A 189 7.38 -11.65 11.24
N LEU A 190 6.84 -10.88 10.31
CA LEU A 190 5.98 -11.35 9.23
C LEU A 190 6.57 -11.07 7.84
N ALA A 191 7.48 -10.12 7.74
CA ALA A 191 8.01 -9.60 6.49
C ALA A 191 9.51 -9.33 6.58
N THR A 192 10.18 -9.37 5.42
CA THR A 192 11.54 -8.84 5.30
C THR A 192 11.47 -7.32 5.30
N VAL A 193 11.95 -6.70 6.38
CA VAL A 193 12.05 -5.24 6.47
C VAL A 193 13.36 -4.78 5.82
N THR A 194 13.26 -3.82 4.91
CA THR A 194 14.39 -3.31 4.12
C THR A 194 14.27 -1.80 3.93
N THR A 195 15.01 -1.24 2.97
CA THR A 195 14.89 0.15 2.53
C THR A 195 14.55 0.24 1.05
N THR A 196 14.04 1.39 0.61
CA THR A 196 13.83 1.69 -0.81
C THR A 196 15.13 1.57 -1.61
N SER A 197 16.24 2.02 -1.04
CA SER A 197 17.54 1.96 -1.71
C SER A 197 18.04 0.52 -1.92
N ASP A 198 17.80 -0.36 -0.96
CA ASP A 198 18.16 -1.79 -1.10
C ASP A 198 17.29 -2.49 -2.15
N LEU A 199 15.99 -2.17 -2.23
CA LEU A 199 15.12 -2.70 -3.27
C LEU A 199 15.51 -2.19 -4.66
N ILE A 200 15.84 -0.90 -4.80
CA ILE A 200 16.35 -0.34 -6.05
C ILE A 200 17.61 -1.08 -6.49
N ALA A 201 18.55 -1.31 -5.57
CA ALA A 201 19.77 -2.06 -5.89
C ALA A 201 19.50 -3.52 -6.26
N ALA A 202 18.46 -4.14 -5.69
CA ALA A 202 18.06 -5.51 -6.04
C ALA A 202 17.38 -5.62 -7.42
N TRP A 203 16.85 -4.53 -7.96
CA TRP A 203 16.13 -4.49 -9.24
C TRP A 203 16.94 -3.85 -10.38
N THR A 204 18.14 -3.32 -10.12
CA THR A 204 19.06 -2.75 -11.12
C THR A 204 20.29 -3.61 -11.35
#